data_8e4d8401bb282b76e8850192e12cad70
#
_entry.id   8e4d8401bb282b76e8850192e12cad70
#
_cell.length_a   1.000
_cell.length_b   1.000
_cell.length_c   1.000
_cell.angle_alpha   90.00
_cell.angle_beta   90.00
_cell.angle_gamma   90.00
#
_symmetry.space_group_name_H-M   'P 1'
#
loop_
_entity.id
_entity.type
_entity.pdbx_description
1 polymer ?
#
loop_
_entity_poly.entity_id
_entity_poly.type
_entity_poly.pdbx_seq_one_letter_code
_entity_poly.pdbx_strand_id
1 'polypeptide(L)'
;MTALVIAEHDNASIKGATLNTVTAAAACGGDVHVLVAGQNAAAAAQAAAQIAGVAKVLHTEGDSLAHGLAENLAAQVLAVAGNYSHILFPATASGKNTAPRVAAKLDVAQISDITKVDSPDTFERPIYAGNAIATVQSGDATKVITVRSTGFDAAAASGGSAAVESVAAVADSGKSSFVGQELAKSDRPELTAAKVIVSGGRALGSAEKFNEVLTPLADKLGAAIGASRAAVDAGYAANDLQVGQTGKIVAPQLYIAAGISGAIQHLAGMKDSKVIVAINKDEEAPIFSVADYGLVADLFTAVPELVKAL
;
A
#
# COMPACT_ATOMS: atom_id res chain seq x y z
N MET A 1 -18.64 -8.97 17.58
CA MET A 1 -18.00 -8.83 16.27
C MET A 1 -16.51 -9.04 16.46
N THR A 2 -15.85 -9.73 15.54
CA THR A 2 -14.39 -9.90 15.56
C THR A 2 -13.88 -9.70 14.14
N ALA A 3 -12.84 -8.89 13.99
CA ALA A 3 -12.19 -8.61 12.72
C ALA A 3 -10.90 -9.42 12.59
N LEU A 4 -10.63 -9.95 11.39
CA LEU A 4 -9.38 -10.58 11.02
C LEU A 4 -8.61 -9.71 10.05
N VAL A 5 -7.44 -9.27 10.43
CA VAL A 5 -6.49 -8.57 9.55
C VAL A 5 -5.51 -9.58 8.98
N ILE A 6 -5.36 -9.61 7.67
CA ILE A 6 -4.37 -10.43 6.99
C ILE A 6 -3.08 -9.63 6.90
N ALA A 7 -2.06 -10.04 7.65
CA ALA A 7 -0.81 -9.31 7.73
C ALA A 7 0.02 -9.44 6.44
N GLU A 8 0.62 -8.34 6.03
CA GLU A 8 1.76 -8.34 5.12
C GLU A 8 3.06 -8.24 5.91
N HIS A 9 4.00 -9.09 5.60
CA HIS A 9 5.27 -9.21 6.30
C HIS A 9 6.37 -9.74 5.37
N ASP A 10 7.60 -9.70 5.85
CA ASP A 10 8.77 -10.27 5.20
C ASP A 10 9.34 -11.47 5.98
N ASN A 11 8.49 -12.15 6.75
CA ASN A 11 8.77 -13.21 7.73
C ASN A 11 9.50 -12.73 9.01
N ALA A 12 10.12 -11.57 9.02
CA ALA A 12 10.81 -10.99 10.17
C ALA A 12 10.05 -9.81 10.77
N SER A 13 9.48 -8.94 9.92
CA SER A 13 8.80 -7.71 10.31
C SER A 13 7.45 -7.55 9.65
N ILE A 14 6.58 -6.76 10.27
CA ILE A 14 5.27 -6.38 9.74
C ILE A 14 5.42 -5.16 8.84
N LYS A 15 4.78 -5.19 7.66
CA LYS A 15 4.76 -4.07 6.73
C LYS A 15 3.80 -2.97 7.21
N GLY A 16 4.15 -1.71 6.95
CA GLY A 16 3.39 -0.53 7.40
C GLY A 16 1.90 -0.57 7.05
N ALA A 17 1.54 -1.03 5.85
CA ALA A 17 0.15 -1.14 5.41
C ALA A 17 -0.72 -2.04 6.32
N THR A 18 -0.13 -3.03 7.00
CA THR A 18 -0.83 -3.83 8.02
C THR A 18 -1.23 -2.99 9.22
N LEU A 19 -0.38 -2.05 9.65
CA LEU A 19 -0.69 -1.15 10.79
C LEU A 19 -1.90 -0.26 10.49
N ASN A 20 -1.99 0.28 9.27
CA ASN A 20 -3.15 1.06 8.83
C ASN A 20 -4.43 0.19 8.78
N THR A 21 -4.27 -1.07 8.37
CA THR A 21 -5.38 -2.03 8.30
C THR A 21 -5.88 -2.41 9.71
N VAL A 22 -5.01 -2.50 10.70
CA VAL A 22 -5.39 -2.71 12.12
C VAL A 22 -6.23 -1.55 12.62
N THR A 23 -5.89 -0.30 12.30
CA THR A 23 -6.70 0.88 12.65
C THR A 23 -8.09 0.81 12.02
N ALA A 24 -8.18 0.45 10.72
CA ALA A 24 -9.45 0.27 10.05
C ALA A 24 -10.29 -0.86 10.68
N ALA A 25 -9.65 -1.97 11.05
CA ALA A 25 -10.31 -3.10 11.70
C ALA A 25 -10.86 -2.72 13.09
N ALA A 26 -10.11 -1.94 13.87
CA ALA A 26 -10.56 -1.42 15.16
C ALA A 26 -11.79 -0.49 15.01
N ALA A 27 -11.84 0.32 13.94
CA ALA A 27 -12.99 1.17 13.65
C ALA A 27 -14.25 0.37 13.27
N CYS A 28 -14.14 -0.86 12.78
CA CYS A 28 -15.30 -1.75 12.56
C CYS A 28 -15.95 -2.22 13.88
N GLY A 29 -15.24 -2.11 14.99
CA GLY A 29 -15.68 -2.51 16.33
C GLY A 29 -15.40 -3.97 16.67
N GLY A 30 -15.30 -4.26 17.96
CA GLY A 30 -14.95 -5.58 18.49
C GLY A 30 -13.44 -5.87 18.50
N ASP A 31 -13.10 -7.13 18.74
CA ASP A 31 -11.71 -7.55 18.84
C ASP A 31 -11.04 -7.61 17.45
N VAL A 32 -9.77 -7.20 17.39
CA VAL A 32 -8.94 -7.31 16.19
C VAL A 32 -7.96 -8.46 16.37
N HIS A 33 -8.07 -9.45 15.48
CA HIS A 33 -7.11 -10.55 15.35
C HIS A 33 -6.26 -10.33 14.10
N VAL A 34 -5.00 -10.80 14.14
CA VAL A 34 -4.09 -10.69 13.00
C VAL A 34 -3.66 -12.09 12.57
N LEU A 35 -3.80 -12.42 11.29
CA LEU A 35 -3.25 -13.65 10.70
C LEU A 35 -1.88 -13.36 10.12
N VAL A 36 -0.86 -14.04 10.62
CA VAL A 36 0.50 -14.08 10.06
C VAL A 36 0.71 -15.48 9.48
N ALA A 37 0.76 -15.58 8.16
CA ALA A 37 0.86 -16.83 7.42
C ALA A 37 2.10 -16.82 6.52
N GLY A 38 3.06 -17.69 6.77
CA GLY A 38 4.33 -17.71 6.05
C GLY A 38 5.15 -18.97 6.29
N GLN A 39 6.42 -18.88 5.97
CA GLN A 39 7.44 -19.87 6.34
C GLN A 39 8.55 -19.16 7.13
N ASN A 40 8.89 -19.70 8.29
CA ASN A 40 9.82 -19.07 9.26
C ASN A 40 9.34 -17.66 9.69
N ALA A 41 8.01 -17.47 9.83
CA ALA A 41 7.39 -16.19 10.10
C ALA A 41 7.14 -15.91 11.61
N ALA A 42 7.73 -16.70 12.50
CA ALA A 42 7.57 -16.54 13.96
C ALA A 42 7.97 -15.14 14.45
N ALA A 43 9.03 -14.55 13.90
CA ALA A 43 9.45 -13.20 14.25
C ALA A 43 8.39 -12.14 13.85
N ALA A 44 7.79 -12.27 12.67
CA ALA A 44 6.69 -11.42 12.23
C ALA A 44 5.43 -11.61 13.10
N ALA A 45 5.13 -12.84 13.54
CA ALA A 45 4.02 -13.10 14.46
C ALA A 45 4.25 -12.44 15.84
N GLN A 46 5.46 -12.47 16.36
CA GLN A 46 5.81 -11.75 17.59
C GLN A 46 5.74 -10.23 17.41
N ALA A 47 6.18 -9.70 16.26
CA ALA A 47 6.02 -8.29 15.93
C ALA A 47 4.54 -7.88 15.83
N ALA A 48 3.69 -8.71 15.22
CA ALA A 48 2.25 -8.49 15.16
C ALA A 48 1.61 -8.46 16.55
N ALA A 49 2.07 -9.29 17.49
CA ALA A 49 1.59 -9.32 18.87
C ALA A 49 1.89 -8.04 19.66
N GLN A 50 2.87 -7.25 19.23
CA GLN A 50 3.22 -5.98 19.85
C GLN A 50 2.38 -4.80 19.32
N ILE A 51 1.62 -4.98 18.26
CA ILE A 51 0.81 -3.90 17.67
C ILE A 51 -0.30 -3.50 18.67
N ALA A 52 -0.42 -2.21 18.94
CA ALA A 52 -1.47 -1.70 19.83
C ALA A 52 -2.87 -1.99 19.25
N GLY A 53 -3.78 -2.46 20.10
CA GLY A 53 -5.16 -2.79 19.70
C GLY A 53 -5.37 -4.18 19.12
N VAL A 54 -4.31 -4.96 18.92
CA VAL A 54 -4.43 -6.37 18.53
C VAL A 54 -4.72 -7.22 19.77
N ALA A 55 -5.80 -8.01 19.71
CA ALA A 55 -6.23 -8.88 20.80
C ALA A 55 -5.63 -10.30 20.71
N LYS A 56 -5.37 -10.78 19.47
CA LYS A 56 -4.82 -12.11 19.21
C LYS A 56 -4.08 -12.13 17.87
N VAL A 57 -3.02 -12.94 17.80
CA VAL A 57 -2.34 -13.28 16.56
C VAL A 57 -2.54 -14.76 16.26
N LEU A 58 -3.02 -15.06 15.05
CA LEU A 58 -3.03 -16.40 14.49
C LEU A 58 -1.75 -16.58 13.67
N HIS A 59 -0.94 -17.54 14.03
CA HIS A 59 0.31 -17.83 13.35
C HIS A 59 0.24 -19.16 12.62
N THR A 60 0.51 -19.14 11.32
CA THR A 60 0.51 -20.33 10.47
C THR A 60 1.85 -20.48 9.77
N GLU A 61 2.48 -21.64 9.96
CA GLU A 61 3.74 -22.02 9.33
C GLU A 61 3.49 -23.11 8.29
N GLY A 62 3.99 -22.91 7.06
CA GLY A 62 3.89 -23.93 6.02
C GLY A 62 4.67 -23.58 4.77
N ASP A 63 5.25 -24.59 4.11
CA ASP A 63 6.00 -24.42 2.87
C ASP A 63 5.14 -23.83 1.74
N SER A 64 3.85 -24.18 1.70
CA SER A 64 2.87 -23.63 0.74
C SER A 64 2.65 -22.12 0.89
N LEU A 65 3.05 -21.55 2.03
CA LEU A 65 2.88 -20.13 2.37
C LEU A 65 4.18 -19.31 2.21
N ALA A 66 5.31 -19.96 1.87
CA ALA A 66 6.65 -19.35 1.84
C ALA A 66 6.75 -18.09 0.98
N HIS A 67 6.00 -18.04 -0.12
CA HIS A 67 6.08 -16.97 -1.13
C HIS A 67 4.78 -16.15 -1.25
N GLY A 68 3.84 -16.33 -0.31
CA GLY A 68 2.58 -15.59 -0.29
C GLY A 68 1.72 -15.76 -1.56
N LEU A 69 1.77 -16.94 -2.20
CA LEU A 69 0.92 -17.23 -3.36
C LEU A 69 -0.56 -17.05 -2.97
N ALA A 70 -1.28 -16.26 -3.75
CA ALA A 70 -2.63 -15.83 -3.41
C ALA A 70 -3.62 -17.00 -3.28
N GLU A 71 -3.43 -18.07 -4.04
CA GLU A 71 -4.26 -19.29 -3.98
C GLU A 71 -4.13 -19.97 -2.61
N ASN A 72 -2.91 -20.09 -2.11
CA ASN A 72 -2.61 -20.74 -0.85
C ASN A 72 -2.99 -19.84 0.35
N LEU A 73 -2.67 -18.54 0.25
CA LEU A 73 -3.05 -17.58 1.28
C LEU A 73 -4.59 -17.48 1.40
N ALA A 74 -5.31 -17.42 0.27
CA ALA A 74 -6.77 -17.42 0.29
C ALA A 74 -7.35 -18.70 0.94
N ALA A 75 -6.78 -19.86 0.64
CA ALA A 75 -7.19 -21.11 1.28
C ALA A 75 -6.96 -21.09 2.80
N GLN A 76 -5.81 -20.53 3.25
CA GLN A 76 -5.51 -20.37 4.68
C GLN A 76 -6.47 -19.42 5.38
N VAL A 77 -6.79 -18.28 4.75
CA VAL A 77 -7.78 -17.33 5.29
C VAL A 77 -9.15 -18.00 5.42
N LEU A 78 -9.59 -18.75 4.41
CA LEU A 78 -10.87 -19.45 4.43
C LEU A 78 -10.96 -20.50 5.53
N ALA A 79 -9.86 -21.16 5.88
CA ALA A 79 -9.82 -22.16 6.95
C ALA A 79 -10.15 -21.57 8.33
N VAL A 80 -9.96 -20.25 8.52
CA VAL A 80 -10.27 -19.55 9.78
C VAL A 80 -11.44 -18.58 9.68
N ALA A 81 -11.92 -18.30 8.48
CA ALA A 81 -12.90 -17.25 8.18
C ALA A 81 -14.21 -17.35 8.98
N GLY A 82 -14.68 -18.56 9.28
CA GLY A 82 -15.95 -18.80 9.96
C GLY A 82 -16.12 -18.16 11.34
N ASN A 83 -15.03 -17.69 11.93
CA ASN A 83 -15.03 -17.04 13.24
C ASN A 83 -15.08 -15.51 13.16
N TYR A 84 -15.14 -14.92 11.95
CA TYR A 84 -14.97 -13.48 11.73
C TYR A 84 -16.11 -12.87 10.94
N SER A 85 -16.56 -11.71 11.41
CA SER A 85 -17.54 -10.88 10.69
C SER A 85 -16.89 -9.93 9.68
N HIS A 86 -15.59 -9.66 9.84
CA HIS A 86 -14.82 -8.78 8.97
C HIS A 86 -13.47 -9.43 8.68
N ILE A 87 -13.07 -9.45 7.41
CA ILE A 87 -11.76 -9.93 6.94
C ILE A 87 -11.14 -8.80 6.14
N LEU A 88 -10.07 -8.20 6.68
CA LEU A 88 -9.46 -7.01 6.11
C LEU A 88 -8.07 -7.31 5.57
N PHE A 89 -7.81 -6.81 4.38
CA PHE A 89 -6.52 -6.89 3.70
C PHE A 89 -6.00 -5.48 3.45
N PRO A 90 -4.68 -5.21 3.55
CA PRO A 90 -4.11 -4.01 2.97
C PRO A 90 -4.44 -3.93 1.47
N ALA A 91 -4.75 -2.74 0.94
CA ALA A 91 -5.05 -2.55 -0.49
C ALA A 91 -3.77 -2.48 -1.34
N THR A 92 -2.82 -3.36 -1.10
CA THR A 92 -1.59 -3.58 -1.87
C THR A 92 -1.81 -4.58 -3.00
N ALA A 93 -0.80 -4.84 -3.81
CA ALA A 93 -0.87 -5.86 -4.85
C ALA A 93 -1.22 -7.25 -4.29
N SER A 94 -0.64 -7.64 -3.14
CA SER A 94 -0.93 -8.92 -2.47
C SER A 94 -2.37 -8.99 -1.96
N GLY A 95 -2.81 -7.98 -1.21
CA GLY A 95 -4.18 -7.93 -0.70
C GLY A 95 -5.22 -7.89 -1.81
N LYS A 96 -5.01 -7.10 -2.86
CA LYS A 96 -5.88 -7.01 -4.04
C LYS A 96 -5.93 -8.31 -4.85
N ASN A 97 -4.89 -9.14 -4.79
CA ASN A 97 -4.88 -10.47 -5.42
C ASN A 97 -5.61 -11.51 -4.57
N THR A 98 -5.51 -11.43 -3.24
CA THR A 98 -6.03 -12.46 -2.33
C THR A 98 -7.49 -12.22 -1.94
N ALA A 99 -7.86 -10.98 -1.59
CA ALA A 99 -9.20 -10.64 -1.10
C ALA A 99 -10.35 -11.06 -2.01
N PRO A 100 -10.31 -10.82 -3.35
CA PRO A 100 -11.42 -11.23 -4.22
C PRO A 100 -11.59 -12.75 -4.30
N ARG A 101 -10.52 -13.52 -4.12
CA ARG A 101 -10.58 -14.99 -4.06
C ARG A 101 -11.33 -15.46 -2.81
N VAL A 102 -11.07 -14.81 -1.66
CA VAL A 102 -11.76 -15.07 -0.40
C VAL A 102 -13.23 -14.68 -0.50
N ALA A 103 -13.52 -13.46 -0.99
CA ALA A 103 -14.89 -13.00 -1.16
C ALA A 103 -15.73 -13.92 -2.06
N ALA A 104 -15.18 -14.31 -3.21
CA ALA A 104 -15.85 -15.23 -4.14
C ALA A 104 -16.09 -16.62 -3.54
N LYS A 105 -15.20 -17.12 -2.67
CA LYS A 105 -15.38 -18.42 -2.01
C LYS A 105 -16.38 -18.38 -0.86
N LEU A 106 -16.55 -17.22 -0.22
CA LEU A 106 -17.55 -16.98 0.81
C LEU A 106 -18.91 -16.59 0.24
N ASP A 107 -19.00 -16.39 -1.09
CA ASP A 107 -20.17 -15.89 -1.81
C ASP A 107 -20.68 -14.55 -1.26
N VAL A 108 -19.73 -13.60 -1.04
CA VAL A 108 -20.00 -12.24 -0.55
C VAL A 108 -19.36 -11.19 -1.45
N ALA A 109 -19.87 -9.96 -1.39
CA ALA A 109 -19.27 -8.83 -2.09
C ALA A 109 -17.95 -8.38 -1.43
N GLN A 110 -16.95 -8.05 -2.26
CA GLN A 110 -15.76 -7.37 -1.76
C GLN A 110 -15.98 -5.86 -1.68
N ILE A 111 -15.65 -5.25 -0.55
CA ILE A 111 -15.64 -3.80 -0.36
C ILE A 111 -14.19 -3.33 -0.58
N SER A 112 -13.95 -2.74 -1.76
CA SER A 112 -12.58 -2.45 -2.20
C SER A 112 -12.13 -1.05 -1.82
N ASP A 113 -10.89 -0.98 -1.29
CA ASP A 113 -10.09 0.25 -1.18
C ASP A 113 -10.76 1.31 -0.30
N ILE A 114 -11.27 0.89 0.87
CA ILE A 114 -11.94 1.80 1.80
C ILE A 114 -10.98 2.85 2.35
N THR A 115 -11.51 4.06 2.56
CA THR A 115 -10.80 5.20 3.16
C THR A 115 -11.38 5.61 4.51
N LYS A 116 -12.58 5.10 4.85
CA LYS A 116 -13.24 5.39 6.12
C LYS A 116 -14.21 4.28 6.50
N VAL A 117 -14.41 4.09 7.78
CA VAL A 117 -15.43 3.24 8.38
C VAL A 117 -16.43 4.15 9.08
N ASP A 118 -17.68 4.21 8.61
CA ASP A 118 -18.76 4.99 9.23
C ASP A 118 -19.51 4.17 10.28
N SER A 119 -19.67 2.87 10.03
CA SER A 119 -20.24 1.89 10.93
C SER A 119 -19.71 0.50 10.58
N PRO A 120 -20.02 -0.56 11.37
CA PRO A 120 -19.53 -1.92 11.06
C PRO A 120 -19.94 -2.46 9.70
N ASP A 121 -20.93 -1.90 9.06
CA ASP A 121 -21.45 -2.33 7.75
C ASP A 121 -21.36 -1.25 6.66
N THR A 122 -20.92 -0.03 6.99
CA THR A 122 -20.96 1.13 6.11
C THR A 122 -19.57 1.77 6.00
N PHE A 123 -19.12 1.99 4.77
CA PHE A 123 -17.76 2.37 4.43
C PHE A 123 -17.73 3.43 3.34
N GLU A 124 -16.73 4.31 3.38
CA GLU A 124 -16.44 5.21 2.26
C GLU A 124 -15.30 4.66 1.41
N ARG A 125 -15.42 4.80 0.10
CA ARG A 125 -14.39 4.40 -0.86
C ARG A 125 -14.35 5.34 -2.06
N PRO A 126 -13.17 5.60 -2.64
CA PRO A 126 -13.05 6.39 -3.85
C PRO A 126 -13.52 5.59 -5.08
N ILE A 127 -14.20 6.28 -5.98
CA ILE A 127 -14.60 5.82 -7.31
C ILE A 127 -14.20 6.87 -8.36
N TYR A 128 -14.27 6.52 -9.64
CA TYR A 128 -13.84 7.40 -10.73
C TYR A 128 -12.44 8.00 -10.53
N ALA A 129 -11.47 7.11 -10.23
CA ALA A 129 -10.08 7.49 -9.92
C ALA A 129 -9.94 8.50 -8.75
N GLY A 130 -10.88 8.46 -7.80
CA GLY A 130 -10.88 9.34 -6.63
C GLY A 130 -11.56 10.70 -6.85
N ASN A 131 -12.23 10.93 -7.99
CA ASN A 131 -13.02 12.14 -8.22
C ASN A 131 -14.35 12.15 -7.47
N ALA A 132 -14.80 10.99 -7.00
CA ALA A 132 -15.97 10.85 -6.15
C ALA A 132 -15.70 9.87 -5.02
N ILE A 133 -16.35 10.08 -3.89
CA ILE A 133 -16.37 9.16 -2.75
C ILE A 133 -17.76 8.53 -2.69
N ALA A 134 -17.81 7.21 -2.70
CA ALA A 134 -19.04 6.46 -2.52
C ALA A 134 -19.13 5.95 -1.09
N THR A 135 -20.25 6.21 -0.43
CA THR A 135 -20.62 5.53 0.81
C THR A 135 -21.35 4.25 0.43
N VAL A 136 -20.83 3.11 0.86
CA VAL A 136 -21.39 1.78 0.56
C VAL A 136 -21.76 1.05 1.84
N GLN A 137 -22.91 0.38 1.83
CA GLN A 137 -23.36 -0.47 2.93
C GLN A 137 -23.45 -1.93 2.45
N SER A 138 -22.91 -2.86 3.25
CA SER A 138 -22.98 -4.30 2.95
C SER A 138 -23.93 -5.00 3.90
N GLY A 139 -24.89 -5.72 3.33
CA GLY A 139 -25.79 -6.63 4.07
C GLY A 139 -25.21 -8.03 4.31
N ASP A 140 -24.01 -8.33 3.78
CA ASP A 140 -23.39 -9.65 3.92
C ASP A 140 -23.06 -9.98 5.39
N ALA A 141 -23.14 -11.22 5.78
CA ALA A 141 -22.79 -11.66 7.14
C ALA A 141 -21.29 -11.46 7.42
N THR A 142 -20.44 -11.76 6.43
CA THR A 142 -18.98 -11.52 6.49
C THR A 142 -18.60 -10.46 5.47
N LYS A 143 -17.92 -9.39 5.91
CA LYS A 143 -17.40 -8.33 5.05
C LYS A 143 -15.97 -8.65 4.67
N VAL A 144 -15.68 -8.75 3.39
CA VAL A 144 -14.31 -8.88 2.86
C VAL A 144 -13.88 -7.53 2.31
N ILE A 145 -12.83 -6.96 2.89
CA ILE A 145 -12.50 -5.55 2.73
C ILE A 145 -11.04 -5.40 2.32
N THR A 146 -10.74 -4.52 1.36
CA THR A 146 -9.37 -4.03 1.19
C THR A 146 -9.26 -2.58 1.68
N VAL A 147 -8.22 -2.28 2.45
CA VAL A 147 -8.04 -1.02 3.18
C VAL A 147 -6.96 -0.18 2.50
N ARG A 148 -7.30 1.03 2.07
CA ARG A 148 -6.33 2.01 1.56
C ARG A 148 -5.47 2.50 2.72
N SER A 149 -4.17 2.22 2.69
CA SER A 149 -3.26 2.59 3.78
C SER A 149 -3.21 4.09 4.05
N THR A 150 -3.37 4.93 3.00
CA THR A 150 -3.37 6.39 3.13
C THR A 150 -4.66 6.97 3.73
N GLY A 151 -5.71 6.17 3.90
CA GLY A 151 -6.98 6.60 4.51
C GLY A 151 -7.04 6.44 6.02
N PHE A 152 -6.07 5.77 6.63
CA PHE A 152 -6.06 5.47 8.06
C PHE A 152 -4.67 5.71 8.65
N ASP A 153 -4.59 6.24 9.85
CA ASP A 153 -3.34 6.34 10.58
C ASP A 153 -2.80 4.93 10.92
N ALA A 154 -1.49 4.77 10.95
CA ALA A 154 -0.88 3.52 11.35
C ALA A 154 -1.07 3.28 12.85
N ALA A 155 -1.53 2.10 13.25
CA ALA A 155 -1.52 1.69 14.64
C ALA A 155 -0.06 1.67 15.17
N ALA A 156 0.11 1.96 16.46
CA ALA A 156 1.44 1.89 17.06
C ALA A 156 1.98 0.44 16.97
N ALA A 157 3.18 0.30 16.41
CA ALA A 157 3.83 -1.01 16.23
C ALA A 157 4.28 -1.65 17.55
N SER A 158 4.16 -0.94 18.66
CA SER A 158 4.53 -1.38 20.01
C SER A 158 3.47 -1.00 21.03
N GLY A 159 3.52 -1.64 22.19
CA GLY A 159 2.57 -1.38 23.29
C GLY A 159 1.46 -2.43 23.40
N GLY A 160 1.33 -3.33 22.44
CA GLY A 160 0.48 -4.51 22.52
C GLY A 160 1.15 -5.69 23.23
N SER A 161 0.33 -6.68 23.60
CA SER A 161 0.78 -7.92 24.25
C SER A 161 -0.15 -9.09 23.90
N ALA A 162 -0.54 -9.18 22.63
CA ALA A 162 -1.48 -10.20 22.16
C ALA A 162 -0.89 -11.61 22.27
N ALA A 163 -1.74 -12.58 22.60
CA ALA A 163 -1.34 -13.98 22.56
C ALA A 163 -1.15 -14.45 21.11
N VAL A 164 -0.09 -15.21 20.85
CA VAL A 164 0.15 -15.86 19.56
C VAL A 164 -0.34 -17.30 19.64
N GLU A 165 -1.30 -17.63 18.80
CA GLU A 165 -1.92 -18.95 18.68
C GLU A 165 -1.50 -19.60 17.37
N SER A 166 -0.97 -20.82 17.44
CA SER A 166 -0.61 -21.58 16.25
C SER A 166 -1.86 -22.18 15.57
N VAL A 167 -1.96 -21.98 14.27
CA VAL A 167 -3.02 -22.53 13.43
C VAL A 167 -2.40 -23.45 12.37
N ALA A 168 -3.02 -24.59 12.12
CA ALA A 168 -2.53 -25.53 11.13
C ALA A 168 -2.52 -24.90 9.72
N ALA A 169 -1.45 -25.15 8.97
CA ALA A 169 -1.37 -24.77 7.58
C ALA A 169 -2.28 -25.66 6.72
N VAL A 170 -2.94 -25.05 5.74
CA VAL A 170 -3.64 -25.80 4.70
C VAL A 170 -2.65 -26.39 3.70
N ALA A 171 -3.05 -27.49 3.06
CA ALA A 171 -2.26 -28.09 1.99
C ALA A 171 -2.10 -27.13 0.81
N ASP A 172 -1.00 -27.29 0.06
CA ASP A 172 -0.80 -26.58 -1.19
C ASP A 172 -1.96 -26.82 -2.16
N SER A 173 -2.46 -25.73 -2.74
CA SER A 173 -3.55 -25.78 -3.72
C SER A 173 -3.14 -26.43 -5.05
N GLY A 174 -1.85 -26.50 -5.35
CA GLY A 174 -1.28 -27.00 -6.60
C GLY A 174 -1.66 -26.17 -7.86
N LYS A 175 -2.23 -24.97 -7.67
CA LYS A 175 -2.73 -24.12 -8.79
C LYS A 175 -1.68 -23.19 -9.35
N SER A 176 -0.69 -22.85 -8.56
CA SER A 176 0.42 -22.00 -8.93
C SER A 176 1.69 -22.46 -8.21
N SER A 177 2.85 -22.13 -8.79
CA SER A 177 4.14 -22.42 -8.19
C SER A 177 5.02 -21.18 -8.26
N PHE A 178 5.84 -20.98 -7.25
CA PHE A 178 6.83 -19.92 -7.25
C PHE A 178 8.01 -20.34 -8.13
N VAL A 179 8.35 -19.50 -9.10
CA VAL A 179 9.48 -19.73 -10.02
C VAL A 179 10.69 -18.91 -9.61
N GLY A 180 10.46 -17.66 -9.24
CA GLY A 180 11.52 -16.73 -8.83
C GLY A 180 10.99 -15.30 -8.69
N GLN A 181 11.77 -14.45 -8.05
CA GLN A 181 11.54 -13.01 -7.97
C GLN A 181 12.87 -12.28 -8.02
N GLU A 182 12.87 -11.12 -8.66
CA GLU A 182 13.96 -10.17 -8.59
C GLU A 182 13.54 -9.02 -7.69
N LEU A 183 14.27 -8.82 -6.61
CA LEU A 183 14.03 -7.72 -5.67
C LEU A 183 15.06 -6.63 -5.93
N ALA A 184 14.58 -5.44 -6.29
CA ALA A 184 15.43 -4.27 -6.33
C ALA A 184 15.91 -3.95 -4.90
N LYS A 185 17.22 -4.00 -4.69
CA LYS A 185 17.82 -3.53 -3.43
C LYS A 185 17.90 -2.01 -3.50
N SER A 186 17.27 -1.34 -2.54
CA SER A 186 17.34 0.10 -2.39
C SER A 186 17.57 0.43 -0.93
N ASP A 187 18.53 1.28 -0.66
CA ASP A 187 18.76 1.85 0.67
C ASP A 187 17.78 3.00 0.98
N ARG A 188 16.89 3.34 0.03
CA ARG A 188 15.88 4.38 0.17
C ARG A 188 14.63 3.86 0.88
N PRO A 189 13.88 4.74 1.57
CA PRO A 189 12.58 4.38 2.14
C PRO A 189 11.65 3.78 1.07
N GLU A 190 10.82 2.81 1.45
CA GLU A 190 9.75 2.33 0.58
C GLU A 190 8.77 3.46 0.26
N LEU A 191 8.30 3.55 -0.99
CA LEU A 191 7.39 4.60 -1.46
C LEU A 191 6.15 4.74 -0.58
N THR A 192 5.55 3.63 -0.17
CA THR A 192 4.31 3.63 0.62
C THR A 192 4.48 4.10 2.07
N ALA A 193 5.72 4.10 2.58
CA ALA A 193 6.06 4.51 3.94
C ALA A 193 6.87 5.82 4.01
N ALA A 194 7.32 6.33 2.86
CA ALA A 194 8.19 7.50 2.78
C ALA A 194 7.46 8.77 3.19
N LYS A 195 8.12 9.60 4.02
CA LYS A 195 7.62 10.93 4.39
C LYS A 195 7.84 11.97 3.30
N VAL A 196 8.85 11.77 2.47
CA VAL A 196 9.19 12.65 1.34
C VAL A 196 9.36 11.78 0.10
N ILE A 197 8.76 12.19 -1.00
CA ILE A 197 8.89 11.52 -2.30
C ILE A 197 9.29 12.54 -3.35
N VAL A 198 10.31 12.20 -4.14
CA VAL A 198 10.69 12.92 -5.36
C VAL A 198 10.33 12.02 -6.54
N SER A 199 9.41 12.48 -7.39
CA SER A 199 8.86 11.67 -8.47
C SER A 199 9.12 12.28 -9.83
N GLY A 200 9.54 11.43 -10.78
CA GLY A 200 9.90 11.85 -12.13
C GLY A 200 8.91 11.42 -13.21
N GLY A 201 8.70 12.32 -14.16
CA GLY A 201 7.89 12.07 -15.34
C GLY A 201 8.70 11.73 -16.58
N ARG A 202 7.99 11.45 -17.68
CA ARG A 202 8.60 11.17 -18.99
C ARG A 202 9.41 12.36 -19.55
N ALA A 203 9.18 13.57 -19.06
CA ALA A 203 9.94 14.77 -19.46
C ALA A 203 11.45 14.69 -19.13
N LEU A 204 11.87 13.76 -18.26
CA LEU A 204 13.28 13.49 -17.98
C LEU A 204 14.05 12.85 -19.17
N GLY A 205 13.36 12.23 -20.12
CA GLY A 205 13.89 11.88 -21.44
C GLY A 205 14.67 10.57 -21.50
N SER A 206 15.35 10.12 -20.44
CA SER A 206 16.08 8.83 -20.38
C SER A 206 16.23 8.34 -18.95
N ALA A 207 16.62 7.07 -18.78
CA ALA A 207 16.93 6.48 -17.48
C ALA A 207 18.14 7.14 -16.82
N GLU A 208 19.15 7.51 -17.59
CA GLU A 208 20.35 8.20 -17.10
C GLU A 208 19.96 9.56 -16.51
N LYS A 209 19.22 10.37 -17.27
CA LYS A 209 18.77 11.70 -16.83
C LYS A 209 17.78 11.62 -15.68
N PHE A 210 16.92 10.59 -15.65
CA PHE A 210 16.02 10.33 -14.54
C PHE A 210 16.80 10.19 -13.22
N ASN A 211 17.85 9.38 -13.23
CA ASN A 211 18.71 9.18 -12.07
C ASN A 211 19.60 10.41 -11.78
N GLU A 212 20.23 11.02 -12.81
CA GLU A 212 21.10 12.16 -12.66
C GLU A 212 20.40 13.35 -12.00
N VAL A 213 19.14 13.62 -12.36
CA VAL A 213 18.37 14.75 -11.85
C VAL A 213 17.74 14.47 -10.50
N LEU A 214 17.12 13.29 -10.32
CA LEU A 214 16.31 13.03 -9.12
C LEU A 214 17.13 12.51 -7.95
N THR A 215 18.20 11.74 -8.19
CA THR A 215 18.98 11.12 -7.12
C THR A 215 19.59 12.14 -6.17
N PRO A 216 20.26 13.23 -6.65
CA PRO A 216 20.83 14.22 -5.75
C PRO A 216 19.80 14.93 -4.87
N LEU A 217 18.59 15.21 -5.43
CA LEU A 217 17.51 15.83 -4.67
C LEU A 217 16.95 14.85 -3.63
N ALA A 218 16.74 13.60 -4.03
CA ALA A 218 16.25 12.57 -3.11
C ALA A 218 17.24 12.30 -1.97
N ASP A 219 18.55 12.30 -2.24
CA ASP A 219 19.59 12.12 -1.22
C ASP A 219 19.59 13.26 -0.19
N LYS A 220 19.51 14.50 -0.67
CA LYS A 220 19.43 15.69 0.20
C LYS A 220 18.24 15.65 1.14
N LEU A 221 17.11 15.14 0.68
CA LEU A 221 15.85 15.12 1.42
C LEU A 221 15.60 13.79 2.17
N GLY A 222 16.47 12.79 2.03
CA GLY A 222 16.21 11.44 2.55
C GLY A 222 14.93 10.83 1.94
N ALA A 223 14.64 11.17 0.68
CA ALA A 223 13.39 10.87 0.02
C ALA A 223 13.40 9.52 -0.70
N ALA A 224 12.20 8.92 -0.84
CA ALA A 224 11.98 7.88 -1.82
C ALA A 224 11.91 8.47 -3.24
N ILE A 225 12.25 7.69 -4.24
CA ILE A 225 12.09 8.05 -5.65
C ILE A 225 10.83 7.36 -6.19
N GLY A 226 9.96 8.15 -6.81
CA GLY A 226 8.79 7.70 -7.53
C GLY A 226 8.88 7.96 -9.03
N ALA A 227 8.02 7.33 -9.80
CA ALA A 227 7.94 7.51 -11.24
C ALA A 227 6.50 7.55 -11.74
N SER A 228 6.24 8.32 -12.79
CA SER A 228 4.98 8.20 -13.52
C SER A 228 4.95 6.91 -14.33
N ARG A 229 3.75 6.39 -14.62
CA ARG A 229 3.59 5.24 -15.52
C ARG A 229 4.32 5.44 -16.85
N ALA A 230 4.23 6.64 -17.43
CA ALA A 230 4.87 6.94 -18.71
C ALA A 230 6.42 6.89 -18.64
N ALA A 231 7.02 7.17 -17.49
CA ALA A 231 8.46 7.01 -17.27
C ALA A 231 8.84 5.52 -17.10
N VAL A 232 8.01 4.74 -16.41
CA VAL A 232 8.20 3.29 -16.27
C VAL A 232 8.05 2.59 -17.62
N ASP A 233 6.97 2.87 -18.35
CA ASP A 233 6.73 2.28 -19.70
C ASP A 233 7.86 2.64 -20.70
N ALA A 234 8.51 3.79 -20.51
CA ALA A 234 9.69 4.20 -21.30
C ALA A 234 11.02 3.59 -20.79
N GLY A 235 10.98 2.78 -19.73
CA GLY A 235 12.18 2.14 -19.17
C GLY A 235 13.09 3.05 -18.34
N TYR A 236 12.60 4.22 -17.88
CA TYR A 236 13.41 5.15 -17.08
C TYR A 236 13.50 4.73 -15.62
N ALA A 237 12.51 4.02 -15.12
CA ALA A 237 12.43 3.55 -13.75
C ALA A 237 11.78 2.15 -13.70
N ALA A 238 12.11 1.39 -12.67
CA ALA A 238 11.52 0.09 -12.43
C ALA A 238 10.03 0.20 -12.05
N ASN A 239 9.26 -0.85 -12.34
CA ASN A 239 7.80 -0.88 -12.14
C ASN A 239 7.39 -0.68 -10.66
N ASP A 240 8.21 -1.11 -9.73
CA ASP A 240 7.99 -0.94 -8.28
C ASP A 240 8.11 0.51 -7.79
N LEU A 241 8.64 1.42 -8.62
CA LEU A 241 8.69 2.87 -8.38
C LEU A 241 7.46 3.60 -8.94
N GLN A 242 6.55 2.91 -9.63
CA GLN A 242 5.37 3.54 -10.22
C GLN A 242 4.42 4.07 -9.14
N VAL A 243 4.09 5.36 -9.22
CA VAL A 243 3.04 6.03 -8.43
C VAL A 243 1.82 6.26 -9.31
N GLY A 244 0.64 5.90 -8.82
CA GLY A 244 -0.62 6.09 -9.54
C GLY A 244 -1.66 5.02 -9.25
N GLN A 245 -2.79 5.08 -9.94
CA GLN A 245 -3.93 4.18 -9.78
C GLN A 245 -3.56 2.70 -9.93
N THR A 246 -2.66 2.38 -10.86
CA THR A 246 -2.18 1.02 -11.14
C THR A 246 -0.79 0.72 -10.55
N GLY A 247 -0.20 1.70 -9.89
CA GLY A 247 1.03 1.60 -9.14
C GLY A 247 0.80 1.68 -7.63
N LYS A 248 1.76 2.29 -6.93
CA LYS A 248 1.64 2.55 -5.49
C LYS A 248 0.83 3.82 -5.25
N ILE A 249 -0.04 3.79 -4.24
CA ILE A 249 -0.76 4.95 -3.73
C ILE A 249 0.02 5.45 -2.52
N VAL A 250 0.35 6.74 -2.52
CA VAL A 250 1.20 7.39 -1.53
C VAL A 250 0.54 8.67 -1.00
N ALA A 251 0.83 9.02 0.25
CA ALA A 251 0.41 10.28 0.87
C ALA A 251 1.53 10.79 1.80
N PRO A 252 2.70 11.18 1.25
CA PRO A 252 3.81 11.71 2.02
C PRO A 252 3.48 13.09 2.61
N GLN A 253 4.36 13.57 3.50
CA GLN A 253 4.35 14.94 3.97
C GLN A 253 4.72 15.92 2.84
N LEU A 254 5.60 15.48 1.93
CA LEU A 254 6.04 16.26 0.77
C LEU A 254 6.17 15.36 -0.46
N TYR A 255 5.50 15.74 -1.54
CA TYR A 255 5.60 15.12 -2.85
C TYR A 255 6.12 16.11 -3.87
N ILE A 256 7.30 15.88 -4.44
CA ILE A 256 7.89 16.73 -5.49
C ILE A 256 7.70 16.03 -6.83
N ALA A 257 6.91 16.64 -7.71
CA ALA A 257 6.61 16.16 -9.05
C ALA A 257 7.47 16.88 -10.09
N ALA A 258 8.51 16.23 -10.60
CA ALA A 258 9.41 16.77 -11.60
C ALA A 258 9.07 16.26 -13.01
N GLY A 259 8.57 17.14 -13.88
CA GLY A 259 8.23 16.78 -15.26
C GLY A 259 7.08 15.78 -15.41
N ILE A 260 6.15 15.79 -14.45
CA ILE A 260 4.93 14.98 -14.44
C ILE A 260 3.77 15.81 -14.98
N SER A 261 2.99 15.27 -15.92
CA SER A 261 1.89 15.99 -16.54
C SER A 261 0.66 16.17 -15.62
N GLY A 262 0.46 15.25 -14.66
CA GLY A 262 -0.75 15.27 -13.82
C GLY A 262 -1.94 14.56 -14.45
N ALA A 263 -1.71 13.50 -15.24
CA ALA A 263 -2.79 12.63 -15.68
C ALA A 263 -3.57 12.09 -14.48
N ILE A 264 -4.90 11.96 -14.62
CA ILE A 264 -5.81 11.57 -13.53
C ILE A 264 -5.40 10.27 -12.84
N GLN A 265 -4.82 9.33 -13.60
CA GLN A 265 -4.33 8.06 -13.05
C GLN A 265 -3.11 8.25 -12.14
N HIS A 266 -2.25 9.24 -12.40
CA HIS A 266 -1.14 9.59 -11.52
C HIS A 266 -1.65 10.33 -10.29
N LEU A 267 -2.53 11.32 -10.48
CA LEU A 267 -3.13 12.08 -9.39
C LEU A 267 -3.84 11.18 -8.38
N ALA A 268 -4.54 10.14 -8.85
CA ALA A 268 -5.21 9.16 -7.98
C ALA A 268 -4.24 8.45 -7.01
N GLY A 269 -2.94 8.45 -7.31
CA GLY A 269 -1.92 7.83 -6.47
C GLY A 269 -1.17 8.77 -5.55
N MET A 270 -1.33 10.11 -5.66
CA MET A 270 -0.50 11.03 -4.86
C MET A 270 -1.22 12.30 -4.36
N LYS A 271 -2.45 12.56 -4.82
CA LYS A 271 -3.18 13.80 -4.49
C LYS A 271 -3.46 13.99 -2.99
N ASP A 272 -3.42 12.91 -2.20
CA ASP A 272 -3.62 12.95 -0.76
C ASP A 272 -2.33 13.30 0.01
N SER A 273 -1.23 13.64 -0.69
CA SER A 273 0.00 14.18 -0.10
C SER A 273 -0.28 15.50 0.62
N LYS A 274 0.39 15.74 1.76
CA LYS A 274 0.14 16.98 2.53
C LYS A 274 0.61 18.25 1.85
N VAL A 275 1.76 18.18 1.17
CA VAL A 275 2.30 19.26 0.36
C VAL A 275 2.74 18.68 -0.97
N ILE A 276 2.29 19.28 -2.05
CA ILE A 276 2.65 18.94 -3.42
C ILE A 276 3.40 20.09 -4.06
N VAL A 277 4.61 19.81 -4.52
CA VAL A 277 5.44 20.75 -5.30
C VAL A 277 5.52 20.22 -6.73
N ALA A 278 5.16 21.03 -7.72
CA ALA A 278 5.24 20.69 -9.13
C ALA A 278 6.28 21.54 -9.86
N ILE A 279 7.14 20.89 -10.64
CA ILE A 279 8.09 21.54 -11.56
C ILE A 279 7.78 21.02 -12.97
N ASN A 280 7.30 21.90 -13.83
CA ASN A 280 6.99 21.57 -15.22
C ASN A 280 7.21 22.81 -16.10
N LYS A 281 7.65 22.61 -17.35
CA LYS A 281 7.81 23.70 -18.32
C LYS A 281 6.48 24.11 -18.96
N ASP A 282 5.47 23.26 -18.93
CA ASP A 282 4.13 23.50 -19.47
C ASP A 282 3.26 24.06 -18.33
N GLU A 283 2.92 25.35 -18.41
CA GLU A 283 2.11 26.04 -17.40
C GLU A 283 0.66 25.51 -17.33
N GLU A 284 0.17 24.91 -18.42
CA GLU A 284 -1.17 24.30 -18.49
C GLU A 284 -1.18 22.83 -18.03
N ALA A 285 -0.05 22.30 -17.57
CA ALA A 285 0.01 20.91 -17.12
C ALA A 285 -0.96 20.66 -15.95
N PRO A 286 -1.85 19.65 -16.02
CA PRO A 286 -2.84 19.38 -14.97
C PRO A 286 -2.28 19.17 -13.56
N ILE A 287 -0.98 18.85 -13.44
CA ILE A 287 -0.32 18.69 -12.13
C ILE A 287 -0.41 19.98 -11.28
N PHE A 288 -0.42 21.15 -11.91
CA PHE A 288 -0.52 22.42 -11.21
C PHE A 288 -1.89 22.64 -10.54
N SER A 289 -2.94 21.93 -11.00
CA SER A 289 -4.27 22.03 -10.39
C SER A 289 -4.35 21.42 -8.98
N VAL A 290 -3.38 20.58 -8.62
CA VAL A 290 -3.29 19.91 -7.30
C VAL A 290 -2.03 20.30 -6.53
N ALA A 291 -1.16 21.11 -7.11
CA ALA A 291 0.07 21.54 -6.49
C ALA A 291 -0.17 22.71 -5.52
N ASP A 292 0.39 22.61 -4.31
CA ASP A 292 0.44 23.73 -3.36
C ASP A 292 1.47 24.77 -3.80
N TYR A 293 2.56 24.31 -4.44
CA TYR A 293 3.61 25.16 -5.01
C TYR A 293 3.94 24.70 -6.42
N GLY A 294 3.82 25.60 -7.39
CA GLY A 294 4.12 25.35 -8.80
C GLY A 294 5.30 26.21 -9.27
N LEU A 295 6.24 25.58 -9.96
CA LEU A 295 7.34 26.27 -10.64
C LEU A 295 7.27 25.95 -12.13
N VAL A 296 6.95 26.95 -12.94
CA VAL A 296 6.99 26.84 -14.41
C VAL A 296 8.44 27.09 -14.86
N ALA A 297 9.18 26.00 -15.05
CA ALA A 297 10.61 26.07 -15.39
C ALA A 297 11.09 24.78 -16.04
N ASP A 298 12.29 24.86 -16.65
CA ASP A 298 13.02 23.68 -17.10
C ASP A 298 13.56 22.93 -15.87
N LEU A 299 13.13 21.68 -15.70
CA LEU A 299 13.54 20.83 -14.58
C LEU A 299 15.04 20.55 -14.55
N PHE A 300 15.71 20.55 -15.71
CA PHE A 300 17.16 20.35 -15.79
C PHE A 300 17.98 21.53 -15.25
N THR A 301 17.36 22.69 -15.11
CA THR A 301 17.94 23.87 -14.42
C THR A 301 17.41 23.96 -12.99
N ALA A 302 16.11 23.89 -12.80
CA ALA A 302 15.46 24.17 -11.54
C ALA A 302 15.80 23.13 -10.44
N VAL A 303 15.84 21.83 -10.79
CA VAL A 303 16.13 20.79 -9.78
C VAL A 303 17.57 20.86 -9.28
N PRO A 304 18.61 20.98 -10.13
CA PRO A 304 19.98 21.20 -9.65
C PRO A 304 20.17 22.47 -8.84
N GLU A 305 19.46 23.56 -9.16
CA GLU A 305 19.49 24.78 -8.35
C GLU A 305 18.85 24.59 -6.98
N LEU A 306 17.71 23.87 -6.92
CA LEU A 306 17.08 23.49 -5.67
C LEU A 306 18.01 22.65 -4.80
N VAL A 307 18.72 21.67 -5.39
CA VAL A 307 19.70 20.84 -4.65
C VAL A 307 20.83 21.69 -4.04
N LYS A 308 21.27 22.77 -4.72
CA LYS A 308 22.29 23.66 -4.21
C LYS A 308 21.76 24.56 -3.08
N ALA A 309 20.47 24.89 -3.12
CA ALA A 309 19.84 25.77 -2.13
C ALA A 309 19.46 25.04 -0.83
N LEU A 310 19.33 23.71 -0.86
CA LEU A 310 19.10 22.81 0.28
C LEU A 310 20.43 22.43 0.95
#